data_cedb4154d1dacef68f54da55f051a54a
#
_entry.id   cedb4154d1dacef68f54da55f051a54a
#
_cell.length_a   1.000
_cell.length_b   1.000
_cell.length_c   1.000
_cell.angle_alpha   90.00
_cell.angle_beta   90.00
_cell.angle_gamma   90.00
#
_symmetry.space_group_name_H-M   'P 1'
#
loop_
_entity.id
_entity.type
_entity.pdbx_description
1 polymer ?
#
loop_
_entity_poly.entity_id
_entity_poly.type
_entity_poly.pdbx_seq_one_letter_code
_entity_poly.pdbx_strand_id
1 'polypeptide(L)'
;MSFSRGGSLKWCVLIACALLTTKAQAEDPKPTPENTIHVQLAEPVKPQTFSRPLKFFLVDVVDRSGSAQPMMVFKPRGGIFLDHTPTEITRAGLEACLKSVDMLAKDRDSADFLLTLYLFNFGLSESSKMDFFGKVEFAVMLKNPKTAKSQQISASGTSIAGVAFRKKNLQKNVQEDIEHAFGDALRNLLRGVKLRDAVAALDGPADVPGIRAQPAGTATPTAIEKPPQTN
;
A
#
# COMPACT_ATOMS: atom_id res chain seq x y z
N MET A 1 -29.82 89.33 -9.47
CA MET A 1 -28.48 89.50 -8.90
C MET A 1 -27.98 88.14 -8.47
N SER A 2 -26.98 87.74 -9.11
CA SER A 2 -25.70 87.31 -8.60
C SER A 2 -25.61 85.84 -8.24
N PHE A 3 -24.94 85.10 -9.12
CA PHE A 3 -23.67 84.39 -8.95
C PHE A 3 -23.69 83.30 -7.84
N SER A 4 -23.23 82.14 -8.02
CA SER A 4 -21.90 81.71 -8.53
C SER A 4 -21.76 80.19 -8.41
N ARG A 5 -21.17 79.65 -9.38
CA ARG A 5 -19.99 78.78 -9.33
C ARG A 5 -20.07 77.60 -8.38
N GLY A 6 -19.91 76.42 -8.78
CA GLY A 6 -18.76 75.92 -9.50
C GLY A 6 -18.30 74.75 -8.69
N GLY A 7 -19.01 73.67 -8.82
CA GLY A 7 -18.59 72.40 -8.20
C GLY A 7 -17.53 71.72 -9.10
N SER A 8 -16.34 71.89 -8.67
CA SER A 8 -15.18 71.20 -9.19
C SER A 8 -15.45 69.69 -9.23
N LEU A 9 -15.59 69.18 -10.42
CA LEU A 9 -15.63 67.74 -10.66
C LEU A 9 -14.24 67.18 -10.33
N LYS A 10 -14.05 66.87 -9.09
CA LYS A 10 -12.91 66.08 -8.68
C LYS A 10 -13.10 64.67 -9.29
N TRP A 11 -12.53 64.54 -10.45
CA TRP A 11 -12.22 63.23 -11.01
C TRP A 11 -11.29 62.54 -10.00
N CYS A 12 -11.86 61.83 -9.06
CA CYS A 12 -11.17 60.74 -8.40
C CYS A 12 -10.91 59.72 -9.48
N VAL A 13 -9.78 59.85 -10.11
CA VAL A 13 -9.14 58.74 -10.85
C VAL A 13 -8.90 57.71 -9.76
N LEU A 14 -9.90 56.87 -9.53
CA LEU A 14 -9.74 55.58 -8.91
C LEU A 14 -8.85 54.78 -9.89
N ILE A 15 -7.55 55.01 -9.74
CA ILE A 15 -6.57 54.05 -10.18
C ILE A 15 -6.87 52.80 -9.31
N ALA A 16 -7.81 52.02 -9.80
CA ALA A 16 -7.89 50.64 -9.43
C ALA A 16 -6.53 50.04 -9.85
N CYS A 17 -5.57 50.15 -8.94
CA CYS A 17 -4.47 49.22 -8.88
C CYS A 17 -5.13 47.85 -8.68
N ALA A 18 -5.65 47.30 -9.76
CA ALA A 18 -5.76 45.87 -9.90
C ALA A 18 -4.33 45.37 -9.69
N LEU A 19 -3.95 45.21 -8.46
CA LEU A 19 -2.93 44.31 -8.01
C LEU A 19 -3.39 42.96 -8.57
N LEU A 20 -3.05 42.74 -9.82
CA LEU A 20 -2.85 41.42 -10.38
C LEU A 20 -1.80 40.75 -9.48
N THR A 21 -2.22 40.34 -8.30
CA THR A 21 -1.59 39.25 -7.61
C THR A 21 -1.79 38.07 -8.54
N THR A 22 -0.99 38.00 -9.58
CA THR A 22 -0.64 36.73 -10.17
C THR A 22 -0.09 35.94 -8.98
N LYS A 23 -0.98 35.19 -8.32
CA LYS A 23 -0.53 34.03 -7.58
C LYS A 23 0.30 33.28 -8.62
N ALA A 24 1.62 33.44 -8.54
CA ALA A 24 2.51 32.54 -9.21
C ALA A 24 2.04 31.16 -8.70
N GLN A 25 1.28 30.48 -9.55
CA GLN A 25 0.96 29.09 -9.32
C GLN A 25 2.33 28.45 -9.26
N ALA A 26 2.76 28.14 -8.04
CA ALA A 26 3.98 27.39 -7.86
C ALA A 26 3.78 26.15 -8.71
N GLU A 27 4.56 26.03 -9.80
CA GLU A 27 4.51 24.83 -10.61
C GLU A 27 4.69 23.63 -9.69
N ASP A 28 3.90 22.61 -9.88
CA ASP A 28 4.06 21.38 -9.12
C ASP A 28 5.49 20.89 -9.31
N PRO A 29 6.17 20.50 -8.21
CA PRO A 29 7.54 20.07 -8.28
C PRO A 29 7.66 18.88 -9.23
N LYS A 30 8.71 18.89 -10.05
CA LYS A 30 9.02 17.84 -11.02
C LYS A 30 10.15 16.96 -10.49
N PRO A 31 10.20 15.67 -10.84
CA PRO A 31 11.31 14.79 -10.47
C PRO A 31 12.61 15.29 -11.13
N THR A 32 13.66 15.32 -10.36
CA THR A 32 15.05 15.58 -10.76
C THR A 32 15.96 14.56 -10.08
N PRO A 33 17.19 14.35 -10.55
CA PRO A 33 18.13 13.44 -9.85
C PRO A 33 18.37 13.82 -8.38
N GLU A 34 18.23 15.11 -8.07
CA GLU A 34 18.47 15.63 -6.71
C GLU A 34 17.29 15.41 -5.76
N ASN A 35 16.09 15.14 -6.26
CA ASN A 35 14.89 14.90 -5.46
C ASN A 35 14.25 13.53 -5.72
N THR A 36 14.97 12.62 -6.35
CA THR A 36 14.52 11.25 -6.64
C THR A 36 15.25 10.26 -5.73
N ILE A 37 14.52 9.29 -5.19
CA ILE A 37 15.06 8.22 -4.34
C ILE A 37 14.87 6.86 -5.00
N HIS A 38 15.83 5.98 -4.71
CA HIS A 38 15.82 4.59 -5.15
C HIS A 38 15.50 3.67 -3.97
N VAL A 39 14.29 3.13 -3.95
CA VAL A 39 13.83 2.24 -2.88
C VAL A 39 14.09 0.78 -3.26
N GLN A 40 14.85 0.09 -2.42
CA GLN A 40 15.13 -1.34 -2.57
C GLN A 40 15.25 -2.03 -1.22
N LEU A 41 15.10 -3.33 -1.19
CA LEU A 41 15.39 -4.10 0.01
C LEU A 41 16.89 -4.26 0.17
N ALA A 42 17.41 -3.91 1.34
CA ALA A 42 18.83 -4.14 1.68
C ALA A 42 19.15 -5.65 1.66
N GLU A 43 18.22 -6.46 2.18
CA GLU A 43 18.29 -7.92 2.14
C GLU A 43 16.91 -8.53 1.87
N PRO A 44 16.83 -9.59 1.04
CA PRO A 44 15.59 -10.31 0.81
C PRO A 44 15.04 -10.91 2.11
N VAL A 45 13.77 -10.67 2.35
CA VAL A 45 13.06 -11.30 3.48
C VAL A 45 12.89 -12.79 3.20
N LYS A 46 13.44 -13.65 4.04
CA LYS A 46 13.26 -15.11 3.91
C LYS A 46 11.84 -15.49 4.30
N PRO A 47 11.07 -16.13 3.40
CA PRO A 47 9.76 -16.68 3.72
C PRO A 47 9.83 -17.72 4.85
N GLN A 48 8.67 -17.98 5.46
CA GLN A 48 8.55 -19.10 6.39
C GLN A 48 8.70 -20.44 5.66
N THR A 49 9.06 -21.48 6.42
CA THR A 49 9.11 -22.84 5.92
C THR A 49 7.71 -23.43 5.83
N PHE A 50 7.41 -24.11 4.74
CA PHE A 50 6.20 -24.89 4.54
C PHE A 50 6.49 -26.39 4.71
N SER A 51 5.45 -27.20 4.93
CA SER A 51 5.57 -28.66 5.09
C SER A 51 6.12 -29.36 3.85
N ARG A 52 5.98 -28.75 2.66
CA ARG A 52 6.53 -29.19 1.41
C ARG A 52 7.15 -28.02 0.64
N PRO A 53 8.07 -28.27 -0.29
CA PRO A 53 8.50 -27.22 -1.22
C PRO A 53 7.31 -26.66 -2.00
N LEU A 54 7.20 -25.34 -2.04
CA LEU A 54 6.13 -24.62 -2.75
C LEU A 54 6.75 -23.69 -3.79
N LYS A 55 6.06 -23.55 -4.91
CA LYS A 55 6.40 -22.61 -5.97
C LYS A 55 5.28 -21.60 -6.15
N PHE A 56 5.63 -20.32 -6.12
CA PHE A 56 4.74 -19.19 -6.32
C PHE A 56 5.07 -18.46 -7.61
N PHE A 57 4.06 -18.17 -8.40
CA PHE A 57 4.21 -17.34 -9.60
C PHE A 57 3.52 -16.00 -9.39
N LEU A 58 4.28 -14.91 -9.53
CA LEU A 58 3.73 -13.56 -9.43
C LEU A 58 3.09 -13.15 -10.76
N VAL A 59 1.76 -13.16 -10.78
CA VAL A 59 0.97 -12.81 -11.98
C VAL A 59 1.07 -11.31 -12.23
N ASP A 60 0.72 -10.51 -11.21
CA ASP A 60 0.67 -9.07 -11.36
C ASP A 60 0.81 -8.33 -10.02
N VAL A 61 1.20 -7.05 -10.11
CA VAL A 61 1.13 -6.08 -9.04
C VAL A 61 0.32 -4.89 -9.53
N VAL A 62 -0.86 -4.71 -8.96
CA VAL A 62 -1.85 -3.70 -9.37
C VAL A 62 -1.83 -2.53 -8.39
N ASP A 63 -1.56 -1.34 -8.87
CA ASP A 63 -1.67 -0.13 -8.06
C ASP A 63 -3.14 0.25 -7.83
N ARG A 64 -3.54 0.31 -6.57
CA ARG A 64 -4.85 0.75 -6.10
C ARG A 64 -4.74 2.00 -5.21
N SER A 65 -3.55 2.56 -5.08
CA SER A 65 -3.32 3.78 -4.28
C SER A 65 -3.97 5.01 -4.90
N GLY A 66 -4.18 5.00 -6.21
CA GLY A 66 -4.65 6.15 -6.98
C GLY A 66 -3.60 7.26 -7.12
N SER A 67 -2.35 6.99 -6.80
CA SER A 67 -1.27 7.96 -6.87
C SER A 67 -0.89 8.28 -8.33
N ALA A 68 -0.67 9.57 -8.60
CA ALA A 68 -0.17 10.01 -9.90
C ALA A 68 1.28 9.53 -10.12
N GLN A 69 1.65 9.29 -11.36
CA GLN A 69 3.02 8.95 -11.74
C GLN A 69 3.68 10.16 -12.45
N PRO A 70 4.95 10.48 -12.16
CA PRO A 70 5.84 9.86 -11.17
C PRO A 70 5.35 10.07 -9.74
N MET A 71 5.50 9.06 -8.88
CA MET A 71 4.95 9.13 -7.53
C MET A 71 5.79 10.04 -6.63
N MET A 72 5.15 11.09 -6.12
CA MET A 72 5.71 11.94 -5.09
C MET A 72 5.39 11.34 -3.70
N VAL A 73 6.42 10.87 -3.02
CA VAL A 73 6.28 10.24 -1.69
C VAL A 73 6.37 11.24 -0.54
N PHE A 74 6.85 12.46 -0.80
CA PHE A 74 6.97 13.52 0.19
C PHE A 74 6.82 14.89 -0.47
N LYS A 75 5.77 15.64 -0.09
CA LYS A 75 5.44 16.93 -0.73
C LYS A 75 6.26 18.14 -0.21
N PRO A 76 6.55 18.26 1.11
CA PRO A 76 7.26 19.44 1.61
C PRO A 76 8.62 19.65 0.95
N ARG A 77 9.02 20.94 0.82
CA ARG A 77 10.36 21.35 0.35
C ARG A 77 10.75 20.89 -1.06
N GLY A 78 9.83 20.96 -2.00
CA GLY A 78 10.13 20.70 -3.41
C GLY A 78 9.88 19.27 -3.87
N GLY A 79 9.31 18.44 -2.99
CA GLY A 79 8.91 17.08 -3.34
C GLY A 79 10.07 16.09 -3.36
N ILE A 80 9.79 14.85 -2.95
CA ILE A 80 10.69 13.70 -3.15
C ILE A 80 9.91 12.66 -3.93
N PHE A 81 10.54 12.13 -4.99
CA PHE A 81 9.92 11.21 -5.94
C PHE A 81 10.59 9.85 -5.89
N LEU A 82 9.87 8.82 -6.31
CA LEU A 82 10.44 7.50 -6.60
C LEU A 82 11.02 7.49 -8.03
N ASP A 83 12.13 6.82 -8.22
CA ASP A 83 12.74 6.57 -9.54
C ASP A 83 12.03 5.47 -10.33
N HIS A 84 11.41 4.53 -9.62
CA HIS A 84 10.58 3.46 -10.17
C HIS A 84 9.16 3.53 -9.63
N THR A 85 8.23 2.92 -10.33
CA THR A 85 6.85 2.83 -9.85
C THR A 85 6.77 1.93 -8.61
N PRO A 86 5.85 2.21 -7.66
CA PRO A 86 5.62 1.33 -6.51
C PRO A 86 5.35 -0.14 -6.90
N THR A 87 4.72 -0.36 -8.05
CA THR A 87 4.45 -1.70 -8.58
C THR A 87 5.73 -2.42 -9.02
N GLU A 88 6.64 -1.73 -9.69
CA GLU A 88 7.96 -2.28 -10.08
C GLU A 88 8.80 -2.61 -8.86
N ILE A 89 8.88 -1.69 -7.89
CA ILE A 89 9.60 -1.88 -6.63
C ILE A 89 9.03 -3.10 -5.87
N THR A 90 7.70 -3.17 -5.76
CA THR A 90 7.03 -4.26 -5.04
C THR A 90 7.24 -5.61 -5.74
N ARG A 91 7.14 -5.63 -7.07
CA ARG A 91 7.42 -6.83 -7.88
C ARG A 91 8.84 -7.32 -7.66
N ALA A 92 9.82 -6.44 -7.87
CA ALA A 92 11.23 -6.77 -7.73
C ALA A 92 11.57 -7.28 -6.31
N GLY A 93 11.05 -6.62 -5.27
CA GLY A 93 11.28 -7.01 -3.89
C GLY A 93 10.69 -8.38 -3.54
N LEU A 94 9.44 -8.65 -3.95
CA LEU A 94 8.81 -9.94 -3.71
C LEU A 94 9.49 -11.08 -4.48
N GLU A 95 9.80 -10.87 -5.75
CA GLU A 95 10.51 -11.85 -6.56
C GLU A 95 11.90 -12.17 -5.99
N ALA A 96 12.64 -11.15 -5.51
CA ALA A 96 13.92 -11.36 -4.83
C ALA A 96 13.76 -12.22 -3.57
N CYS A 97 12.73 -11.96 -2.76
CA CYS A 97 12.44 -12.75 -1.56
C CYS A 97 12.13 -14.22 -1.90
N LEU A 98 11.24 -14.46 -2.85
CA LEU A 98 10.88 -15.83 -3.28
C LEU A 98 12.05 -16.57 -3.92
N LYS A 99 12.84 -15.88 -4.74
CA LYS A 99 14.03 -16.43 -5.40
C LYS A 99 15.12 -16.83 -4.40
N SER A 100 15.29 -16.06 -3.31
CA SER A 100 16.33 -16.31 -2.30
C SER A 100 16.21 -17.68 -1.61
N VAL A 101 15.02 -18.29 -1.66
CA VAL A 101 14.71 -19.61 -1.05
C VAL A 101 14.17 -20.61 -2.08
N ASP A 102 14.39 -20.37 -3.34
CA ASP A 102 13.94 -21.23 -4.46
C ASP A 102 12.40 -21.46 -4.47
N MET A 103 11.62 -20.45 -4.10
CA MET A 103 10.15 -20.52 -4.11
C MET A 103 9.52 -19.76 -5.29
N LEU A 104 10.32 -19.10 -6.14
CA LEU A 104 9.82 -18.44 -7.34
C LEU A 104 9.67 -19.47 -8.47
N ALA A 105 8.45 -19.60 -9.01
CA ALA A 105 8.18 -20.40 -10.20
C ALA A 105 8.68 -19.69 -11.46
N LYS A 106 9.21 -20.45 -12.44
CA LYS A 106 9.66 -19.89 -13.73
C LYS A 106 8.49 -19.43 -14.60
N ASP A 107 7.41 -20.16 -14.53
CA ASP A 107 6.20 -19.93 -15.32
C ASP A 107 4.95 -20.30 -14.49
N ARG A 108 3.78 -20.00 -15.07
CA ARG A 108 2.49 -20.21 -14.42
C ARG A 108 2.16 -21.69 -14.21
N ASP A 109 2.60 -22.53 -15.12
CA ASP A 109 2.25 -23.96 -15.13
C ASP A 109 3.07 -24.76 -14.11
N SER A 110 4.28 -24.28 -13.80
CA SER A 110 5.15 -24.86 -12.76
C SER A 110 4.81 -24.37 -11.33
N ALA A 111 3.84 -23.46 -11.18
CA ALA A 111 3.48 -22.89 -9.90
C ALA A 111 2.44 -23.73 -9.15
N ASP A 112 2.64 -23.88 -7.83
CA ASP A 112 1.61 -24.38 -6.91
C ASP A 112 0.54 -23.31 -6.64
N PHE A 113 0.98 -22.06 -6.59
CA PHE A 113 0.10 -20.91 -6.30
C PHE A 113 0.43 -19.71 -7.18
N LEU A 114 -0.62 -19.02 -7.59
CA LEU A 114 -0.56 -17.74 -8.32
C LEU A 114 -0.80 -16.60 -7.36
N LEU A 115 0.06 -15.57 -7.42
CA LEU A 115 -0.03 -14.38 -6.61
C LEU A 115 -0.44 -13.18 -7.47
N THR A 116 -1.45 -12.41 -7.03
CA THR A 116 -1.73 -11.07 -7.53
C THR A 116 -1.74 -10.12 -6.35
N LEU A 117 -0.91 -9.07 -6.39
CA LEU A 117 -0.86 -8.06 -5.35
C LEU A 117 -1.70 -6.84 -5.75
N TYR A 118 -2.40 -6.29 -4.79
CA TYR A 118 -3.11 -5.01 -4.88
C TYR A 118 -2.48 -4.04 -3.89
N LEU A 119 -1.76 -3.05 -4.40
CA LEU A 119 -1.05 -2.07 -3.59
C LEU A 119 -1.99 -0.91 -3.26
N PHE A 120 -2.20 -0.63 -1.97
CA PHE A 120 -3.08 0.44 -1.49
C PHE A 120 -2.31 1.65 -0.97
N ASN A 121 -1.12 1.44 -0.43
CA ASN A 121 -0.26 2.51 0.06
C ASN A 121 1.20 2.14 -0.15
N PHE A 122 1.99 3.11 -0.63
CA PHE A 122 3.44 2.99 -0.73
C PHE A 122 4.05 4.38 -0.59
N GLY A 123 4.68 4.69 0.54
CA GLY A 123 5.28 6.01 0.74
C GLY A 123 5.28 6.44 2.20
N LEU A 124 5.15 7.74 2.42
CA LEU A 124 5.06 8.32 3.75
C LEU A 124 3.61 8.66 4.10
N SER A 125 3.26 8.43 5.36
CA SER A 125 2.03 8.89 5.98
C SER A 125 2.34 9.92 7.06
N GLU A 126 1.50 10.93 7.18
CA GLU A 126 1.61 11.95 8.22
C GLU A 126 0.83 11.50 9.47
N SER A 127 1.47 11.64 10.63
CA SER A 127 0.81 11.48 11.91
C SER A 127 0.13 12.80 12.34
N SER A 128 -0.77 12.74 13.32
CA SER A 128 -1.42 13.92 13.90
C SER A 128 -0.46 14.95 14.54
N LYS A 129 0.81 14.62 14.67
CA LYS A 129 1.87 15.46 15.27
C LYS A 129 2.85 16.02 14.23
N MET A 130 2.50 16.01 12.95
CA MET A 130 3.38 16.41 11.84
C MET A 130 4.66 15.55 11.72
N ASP A 131 4.67 14.38 12.32
CA ASP A 131 5.71 13.38 12.10
C ASP A 131 5.32 12.52 10.89
N PHE A 132 6.27 12.19 10.07
CA PHE A 132 6.07 11.32 8.92
C PHE A 132 6.70 9.97 9.20
N PHE A 133 6.06 8.92 8.74
CA PHE A 133 6.54 7.55 8.84
C PHE A 133 6.26 6.80 7.55
N GLY A 134 7.16 5.90 7.20
CA GLY A 134 6.96 5.03 6.05
C GLY A 134 5.77 4.11 6.27
N LYS A 135 4.95 3.96 5.22
CA LYS A 135 3.78 3.08 5.24
C LYS A 135 3.65 2.36 3.91
N VAL A 136 3.56 1.04 3.98
CA VAL A 136 3.29 0.18 2.83
C VAL A 136 2.15 -0.77 3.18
N GLU A 137 1.13 -0.82 2.32
CA GLU A 137 -0.05 -1.67 2.52
C GLU A 137 -0.43 -2.33 1.22
N PHE A 138 -0.62 -3.63 1.27
CA PHE A 138 -1.12 -4.39 0.13
C PHE A 138 -1.99 -5.57 0.55
N ALA A 139 -2.86 -6.00 -0.35
CA ALA A 139 -3.52 -7.29 -0.28
C ALA A 139 -2.96 -8.22 -1.34
N VAL A 140 -2.91 -9.51 -1.03
CA VAL A 140 -2.47 -10.55 -1.95
C VAL A 140 -3.62 -11.51 -2.19
N MET A 141 -3.99 -11.68 -3.44
CA MET A 141 -4.86 -12.75 -3.89
C MET A 141 -3.98 -13.97 -4.17
N LEU A 142 -4.13 -14.98 -3.35
CA LEU A 142 -3.51 -16.29 -3.54
C LEU A 142 -4.50 -17.20 -4.23
N LYS A 143 -4.13 -17.79 -5.36
CA LYS A 143 -4.97 -18.70 -6.13
C LYS A 143 -4.26 -20.03 -6.36
N ASN A 144 -4.93 -21.12 -6.06
CA ASN A 144 -4.47 -22.46 -6.46
C ASN A 144 -4.92 -22.72 -7.89
N PRO A 145 -4.01 -22.88 -8.86
CA PRO A 145 -4.38 -23.07 -10.27
C PRO A 145 -5.11 -24.39 -10.52
N LYS A 146 -4.89 -25.43 -9.70
CA LYS A 146 -5.47 -26.76 -9.87
C LYS A 146 -6.92 -26.83 -9.39
N THR A 147 -7.23 -26.15 -8.28
CA THR A 147 -8.58 -26.16 -7.70
C THR A 147 -9.40 -24.94 -8.07
N ALA A 148 -8.80 -23.94 -8.69
CA ALA A 148 -9.33 -22.60 -8.97
C ALA A 148 -9.78 -21.82 -7.72
N LYS A 149 -9.61 -22.37 -6.51
CA LYS A 149 -9.90 -21.69 -5.26
C LYS A 149 -8.94 -20.52 -5.05
N SER A 150 -9.41 -19.48 -4.42
CA SER A 150 -8.60 -18.31 -4.09
C SER A 150 -8.89 -17.79 -2.70
N GLN A 151 -7.89 -17.16 -2.09
CA GLN A 151 -8.00 -16.50 -0.80
C GLN A 151 -7.25 -15.18 -0.83
N GLN A 152 -7.83 -14.16 -0.21
CA GLN A 152 -7.18 -12.86 -0.06
C GLN A 152 -6.60 -12.73 1.34
N ILE A 153 -5.36 -12.26 1.41
CA ILE A 153 -4.67 -11.91 2.66
C ILE A 153 -4.14 -10.48 2.56
N SER A 154 -4.07 -9.79 3.67
CA SER A 154 -3.54 -8.43 3.73
C SER A 154 -2.29 -8.37 4.57
N ALA A 155 -1.33 -7.58 4.12
CA ALA A 155 -0.11 -7.27 4.86
C ALA A 155 0.15 -5.76 4.82
N SER A 156 0.73 -5.26 5.90
CA SER A 156 1.16 -3.88 6.03
C SER A 156 2.48 -3.81 6.78
N GLY A 157 3.24 -2.78 6.52
CA GLY A 157 4.44 -2.44 7.25
C GLY A 157 4.51 -0.94 7.49
N THR A 158 5.12 -0.58 8.60
CA THR A 158 5.34 0.81 8.98
C THR A 158 6.78 0.98 9.47
N SER A 159 7.39 2.12 9.20
CA SER A 159 8.65 2.46 9.84
C SER A 159 8.39 2.85 11.30
N ILE A 160 9.35 2.54 12.18
CA ILE A 160 9.28 2.91 13.60
C ILE A 160 9.90 4.29 13.84
N ALA A 161 10.87 4.66 13.02
CA ALA A 161 11.57 5.93 13.12
C ALA A 161 10.84 6.97 12.28
N GLY A 162 10.28 7.99 12.92
CA GLY A 162 9.74 9.15 12.21
C GLY A 162 10.84 9.90 11.47
N VAL A 163 10.52 10.43 10.30
CA VAL A 163 11.47 11.22 9.51
C VAL A 163 11.81 12.52 10.24
N ALA A 164 13.00 12.61 10.80
CA ALA A 164 13.50 13.86 11.32
C ALA A 164 13.84 14.80 10.16
N PHE A 165 13.08 15.89 10.01
CA PHE A 165 13.19 16.88 8.93
C PHE A 165 14.46 17.73 8.92
N ARG A 166 15.61 17.19 9.27
CA ARG A 166 16.87 17.89 9.13
C ARG A 166 17.24 17.97 7.66
N LYS A 167 17.36 19.19 7.14
CA LYS A 167 17.62 19.46 5.70
C LYS A 167 18.76 18.62 5.09
N LYS A 168 19.79 18.31 5.87
CA LYS A 168 21.03 17.69 5.38
C LYS A 168 20.90 16.23 4.94
N ASN A 169 19.86 15.51 5.40
CA ASN A 169 19.71 14.06 5.13
C ASN A 169 18.25 13.67 4.83
N LEU A 170 17.41 14.64 4.44
CA LEU A 170 15.99 14.40 4.28
C LEU A 170 15.68 13.26 3.29
N GLN A 171 16.29 13.30 2.12
CA GLN A 171 16.10 12.31 1.06
C GLN A 171 16.49 10.91 1.53
N LYS A 172 17.67 10.79 2.16
CA LYS A 172 18.13 9.53 2.72
C LYS A 172 17.18 8.99 3.81
N ASN A 173 16.73 9.86 4.72
CA ASN A 173 15.82 9.46 5.79
C ASN A 173 14.47 9.00 5.24
N VAL A 174 13.94 9.70 4.21
CA VAL A 174 12.70 9.31 3.52
C VAL A 174 12.86 7.95 2.86
N GLN A 175 13.99 7.74 2.18
CA GLN A 175 14.30 6.46 1.54
C GLN A 175 14.35 5.32 2.57
N GLU A 176 15.15 5.47 3.63
CA GLU A 176 15.31 4.47 4.69
C GLU A 176 13.97 4.13 5.36
N ASP A 177 13.13 5.13 5.60
CA ASP A 177 11.82 4.94 6.20
C ASP A 177 10.87 4.11 5.31
N ILE A 178 10.85 4.40 4.01
CA ILE A 178 10.06 3.62 3.06
C ILE A 178 10.62 2.20 2.91
N GLU A 179 11.95 2.04 2.84
CA GLU A 179 12.60 0.72 2.77
C GLU A 179 12.28 -0.14 4.00
N HIS A 180 12.31 0.46 5.19
CA HIS A 180 11.92 -0.23 6.43
C HIS A 180 10.45 -0.66 6.40
N ALA A 181 9.54 0.24 6.04
CA ALA A 181 8.11 -0.08 5.94
C ALA A 181 7.85 -1.17 4.88
N PHE A 182 8.53 -1.11 3.75
CA PHE A 182 8.42 -2.10 2.70
C PHE A 182 8.93 -3.47 3.15
N GLY A 183 10.13 -3.51 3.77
CA GLY A 183 10.69 -4.74 4.34
C GLY A 183 9.79 -5.35 5.42
N ASP A 184 9.17 -4.51 6.26
CA ASP A 184 8.23 -4.96 7.28
C ASP A 184 6.94 -5.54 6.67
N ALA A 185 6.37 -4.88 5.65
CA ALA A 185 5.19 -5.37 4.93
C ALA A 185 5.46 -6.75 4.28
N LEU A 186 6.61 -6.93 3.63
CA LEU A 186 7.00 -8.22 3.06
C LEU A 186 7.27 -9.27 4.15
N ARG A 187 7.84 -8.88 5.29
CA ARG A 187 8.03 -9.79 6.44
C ARG A 187 6.68 -10.26 6.98
N ASN A 188 5.75 -9.35 7.15
CA ASN A 188 4.39 -9.66 7.63
C ASN A 188 3.61 -10.53 6.64
N LEU A 189 3.85 -10.38 5.33
CA LEU A 189 3.31 -11.30 4.33
C LEU A 189 3.98 -12.67 4.41
N LEU A 190 5.31 -12.72 4.24
CA LEU A 190 6.02 -13.97 3.96
C LEU A 190 6.26 -14.84 5.20
N ARG A 191 6.26 -14.24 6.40
CA ARG A 191 6.42 -14.94 7.69
C ARG A 191 5.13 -14.96 8.50
N GLY A 192 4.10 -14.23 8.09
CA GLY A 192 2.84 -14.15 8.78
C GLY A 192 2.05 -15.47 8.71
N VAL A 193 1.36 -15.80 9.79
CA VAL A 193 0.48 -16.97 9.86
C VAL A 193 -0.60 -16.97 8.77
N LYS A 194 -1.02 -15.78 8.32
CA LYS A 194 -2.06 -15.61 7.29
C LYS A 194 -1.70 -16.30 5.96
N LEU A 195 -0.44 -16.19 5.51
CA LEU A 195 0.00 -16.85 4.28
C LEU A 195 -0.01 -18.36 4.44
N ARG A 196 0.47 -18.87 5.57
CA ARG A 196 0.48 -20.30 5.86
C ARG A 196 -0.95 -20.86 5.92
N ASP A 197 -1.83 -20.19 6.62
CA ASP A 197 -3.23 -20.62 6.76
C ASP A 197 -3.98 -20.55 5.43
N ALA A 198 -3.70 -19.53 4.60
CA ALA A 198 -4.25 -19.43 3.25
C ALA A 198 -3.76 -20.57 2.34
N VAL A 199 -2.45 -20.89 2.39
CA VAL A 199 -1.90 -22.04 1.66
C VAL A 199 -2.57 -23.35 2.13
N ALA A 200 -2.68 -23.58 3.43
CA ALA A 200 -3.30 -24.79 3.97
C ALA A 200 -4.78 -24.91 3.56
N ALA A 201 -5.52 -23.79 3.56
CA ALA A 201 -6.92 -23.76 3.15
C ALA A 201 -7.12 -24.04 1.65
N LEU A 202 -6.15 -23.62 0.82
CA LEU A 202 -6.22 -23.78 -0.63
C LEU A 202 -5.63 -25.11 -1.13
N ASP A 203 -4.70 -25.70 -0.38
CA ASP A 203 -4.17 -27.03 -0.70
C ASP A 203 -5.26 -28.11 -0.51
N GLY A 204 -6.25 -27.83 0.35
CA GLY A 204 -7.27 -28.80 0.72
C GLY A 204 -6.70 -29.97 1.53
N PRO A 205 -7.51 -30.74 2.24
CA PRO A 205 -7.08 -32.09 2.55
C PRO A 205 -6.85 -32.77 1.20
N ALA A 206 -5.66 -33.36 1.03
CA ALA A 206 -5.46 -34.32 -0.07
C ALA A 206 -6.71 -35.22 -0.01
N ASP A 207 -7.44 -35.35 -1.12
CA ASP A 207 -8.57 -36.25 -1.19
C ASP A 207 -8.11 -37.60 -0.68
N VAL A 208 -8.38 -37.88 0.60
CA VAL A 208 -8.22 -39.23 1.13
C VAL A 208 -9.39 -39.99 0.55
N PRO A 209 -9.18 -40.89 -0.42
CA PRO A 209 -10.28 -41.64 -1.00
C PRO A 209 -10.96 -42.42 0.12
N GLY A 210 -12.13 -42.00 0.54
CA GLY A 210 -12.91 -42.76 1.51
C GLY A 210 -13.52 -42.03 2.70
N ILE A 211 -13.17 -40.76 2.99
CA ILE A 211 -13.85 -40.00 4.05
C ILE A 211 -14.96 -39.18 3.40
N ARG A 212 -16.12 -39.80 3.25
CA ARG A 212 -17.36 -39.11 2.94
C ARG A 212 -17.63 -38.07 4.04
N ALA A 213 -17.69 -36.79 3.68
CA ALA A 213 -18.13 -35.74 4.58
C ALA A 213 -19.50 -36.14 5.17
N GLN A 214 -19.53 -36.35 6.46
CA GLN A 214 -20.78 -36.58 7.19
C GLN A 214 -21.56 -35.26 7.09
N PRO A 215 -22.80 -35.27 6.57
CA PRO A 215 -23.58 -34.04 6.48
C PRO A 215 -23.79 -33.51 7.89
N ALA A 216 -23.49 -32.22 8.09
CA ALA A 216 -23.71 -31.51 9.34
C ALA A 216 -25.15 -31.79 9.81
N GLY A 217 -25.28 -32.46 10.96
CA GLY A 217 -26.54 -32.80 11.56
C GLY A 217 -27.40 -31.55 11.71
N THR A 218 -28.61 -31.64 11.17
CA THR A 218 -29.67 -30.66 11.33
C THR A 218 -29.92 -30.48 12.83
N ALA A 219 -29.47 -29.39 13.40
CA ALA A 219 -29.80 -29.03 14.78
C ALA A 219 -31.31 -28.74 14.82
N THR A 220 -32.04 -29.65 15.44
CA THR A 220 -33.45 -29.46 15.77
C THR A 220 -33.58 -28.26 16.71
N PRO A 221 -34.43 -27.27 16.42
CA PRO A 221 -34.60 -26.15 17.35
C PRO A 221 -35.28 -26.64 18.61
N THR A 222 -34.61 -26.56 19.73
CA THR A 222 -35.14 -26.79 21.08
C THR A 222 -36.22 -25.74 21.35
N ALA A 223 -37.43 -26.19 21.61
CA ALA A 223 -38.57 -25.36 21.98
C ALA A 223 -38.24 -24.52 23.23
N ILE A 224 -38.45 -23.23 23.13
CA ILE A 224 -38.36 -22.28 24.22
C ILE A 224 -39.52 -22.51 25.17
N GLU A 225 -39.24 -23.05 26.31
CA GLU A 225 -40.19 -23.25 27.44
C GLU A 225 -40.55 -21.87 28.02
N LYS A 226 -41.87 -21.61 28.04
CA LYS A 226 -42.44 -20.33 28.51
C LYS A 226 -42.36 -20.29 30.05
N PRO A 227 -41.89 -19.20 30.70
CA PRO A 227 -41.86 -19.12 32.15
C PRO A 227 -43.25 -19.05 32.75
N PRO A 228 -43.45 -19.61 33.98
CA PRO A 228 -44.77 -19.62 34.63
C PRO A 228 -45.14 -18.19 35.09
N GLN A 229 -46.40 -17.83 34.83
CA GLN A 229 -47.03 -16.64 35.40
C GLN A 229 -47.39 -16.90 36.84
N THR A 230 -46.85 -16.09 37.75
CA THR A 230 -47.31 -16.01 39.14
C THR A 230 -48.42 -14.99 39.28
N ASN A 231 -49.55 -15.45 39.82
CA ASN A 231 -50.63 -14.61 40.32
C ASN A 231 -50.19 -13.73 41.50
#